data_09d263c2c1787a01b3b169d6146fe377
#
_entry.id   09d263c2c1787a01b3b169d6146fe377
#
_cell.length_a   1.000
_cell.length_b   1.000
_cell.length_c   1.000
_cell.angle_alpha   90.00
_cell.angle_beta   90.00
_cell.angle_gamma   90.00
#
_symmetry.space_group_name_H-M   'P 1'
#
loop_
_entity.id
_entity.type
_entity.pdbx_description
1 polymer ?
#
loop_
_entity_poly.entity_id
_entity_poly.type
_entity_poly.pdbx_seq_one_letter_code
_entity_poly.pdbx_strand_id
1 'polypeptide(L)'
;MTHLSRFSEELVLWTSLQFNFIDLPDRFCTGSSITPQKKNPDVPELIRGKSGRVIGHLVSLLNLMKSQPLAYNKDNQEDKEPLFDLIDTVKDCLFAYSEMIPAIRCNKEVMEEAATVSYTHLTLPTKA
;
A
#
# COMPACT_ATOMS: atom_id res chain seq x y z
N MET A 1 -8.90 2.86 -1.10
CA MET A 1 -7.76 2.06 -1.62
C MET A 1 -6.59 2.90 -2.15
N THR A 2 -6.80 3.99 -2.86
CA THR A 2 -5.70 4.83 -3.39
C THR A 2 -4.75 5.30 -2.28
N HIS A 3 -5.27 5.75 -1.15
CA HIS A 3 -4.44 6.13 0.00
C HIS A 3 -3.68 4.94 0.60
N LEU A 4 -4.33 3.77 0.72
CA LEU A 4 -3.66 2.56 1.21
C LEU A 4 -2.55 2.11 0.26
N SER A 5 -2.76 2.22 -1.05
CA SER A 5 -1.73 1.93 -2.05
C SER A 5 -0.52 2.86 -1.89
N ARG A 6 -0.76 4.14 -1.69
CA ARG A 6 0.31 5.13 -1.48
C ARG A 6 1.10 4.85 -0.19
N PHE A 7 0.42 4.58 0.91
CA PHE A 7 1.09 4.19 2.16
C PHE A 7 1.91 2.92 1.99
N SER A 8 1.36 1.94 1.29
CA SER A 8 2.06 0.68 0.99
C SER A 8 3.35 0.93 0.21
N GLU A 9 3.31 1.80 -0.79
CA GLU A 9 4.50 2.18 -1.57
C GLU A 9 5.60 2.75 -0.68
N GLU A 10 5.25 3.68 0.20
CA GLU A 10 6.22 4.26 1.14
C GLU A 10 6.80 3.20 2.08
N LEU A 11 5.96 2.30 2.63
CA LEU A 11 6.44 1.22 3.50
C LEU A 11 7.39 0.25 2.76
N VAL A 12 7.10 -0.07 1.50
CA VAL A 12 7.98 -0.89 0.66
C VAL A 12 9.33 -0.21 0.46
N LEU A 13 9.33 1.09 0.14
CA LEU A 13 10.57 1.86 -0.01
C LEU A 13 11.36 1.93 1.29
N TRP A 14 10.69 2.20 2.41
CA TRP A 14 11.36 2.38 3.70
C TRP A 14 11.92 1.08 4.29
N THR A 15 11.39 -0.08 3.89
CA THR A 15 11.94 -1.40 4.25
C THR A 15 13.08 -1.85 3.33
N SER A 16 13.31 -1.17 2.22
CA SER A 16 14.38 -1.51 1.30
C SER A 16 15.76 -1.38 1.94
N LEU A 17 16.74 -2.14 1.42
CA LEU A 17 18.12 -2.07 1.91
C LEU A 17 18.74 -0.68 1.73
N GLN A 18 18.29 0.06 0.72
CA GLN A 18 18.79 1.40 0.42
C GLN A 18 18.34 2.43 1.45
N PHE A 19 17.08 2.36 1.89
CA PHE A 19 16.54 3.28 2.89
C PHE A 19 16.70 2.75 4.31
N ASN A 20 16.29 1.52 4.56
CA ASN A 20 16.37 0.86 5.86
C ASN A 20 15.83 1.73 7.03
N PHE A 21 14.76 2.49 6.77
CA PHE A 21 14.16 3.39 7.75
C PHE A 21 13.28 2.66 8.75
N ILE A 22 12.66 1.56 8.32
CA ILE A 22 11.76 0.76 9.13
C ILE A 22 12.06 -0.73 8.98
N ASP A 23 11.71 -1.49 10.02
CA ASP A 23 11.69 -2.94 10.01
C ASP A 23 10.27 -3.44 10.30
N LEU A 24 9.81 -4.38 9.47
CA LEU A 24 8.54 -5.06 9.64
C LEU A 24 8.77 -6.40 10.32
N PRO A 25 7.90 -6.80 11.29
CA PRO A 25 7.93 -8.13 11.85
C PRO A 25 7.79 -9.24 10.80
N ASP A 26 8.42 -10.39 11.05
CA ASP A 26 8.47 -11.52 10.12
C ASP A 26 7.09 -12.00 9.67
N ARG A 27 6.08 -11.89 10.53
CA ARG A 27 4.69 -12.26 10.20
C ARG A 27 4.07 -11.47 9.05
N PHE A 28 4.64 -10.33 8.68
CA PHE A 28 4.21 -9.47 7.56
C PHE A 28 5.15 -9.55 6.36
N CYS A 29 6.14 -10.44 6.43
CA CYS A 29 7.18 -10.56 5.41
C CYS A 29 7.36 -12.01 5.00
N THR A 30 7.93 -12.23 3.81
CA THR A 30 8.50 -13.53 3.44
C THR A 30 10.01 -13.44 3.30
N GLY A 31 10.71 -14.49 3.79
CA GLY A 31 12.14 -14.66 3.57
C GLY A 31 12.41 -15.09 2.13
N SER A 32 13.55 -14.68 1.58
CA SER A 32 14.05 -15.20 0.32
C SER A 32 14.97 -16.40 0.58
N SER A 33 14.72 -17.52 -0.10
CA SER A 33 15.63 -18.68 -0.04
C SER A 33 17.00 -18.42 -0.68
N ILE A 34 17.07 -17.44 -1.59
CA ILE A 34 18.30 -17.07 -2.31
C ILE A 34 19.13 -16.06 -1.51
N THR A 35 18.48 -15.21 -0.73
CA THR A 35 19.13 -14.22 0.14
C THR A 35 18.48 -14.24 1.51
N PRO A 36 18.98 -15.04 2.46
CA PRO A 36 18.36 -15.23 3.79
C PRO A 36 18.20 -13.94 4.60
N GLN A 37 18.96 -12.92 4.28
CA GLN A 37 18.95 -11.61 4.94
C GLN A 37 17.90 -10.65 4.36
N LYS A 38 17.32 -10.98 3.19
CA LYS A 38 16.32 -10.14 2.53
C LYS A 38 14.91 -10.57 2.95
N LYS A 39 14.22 -9.69 3.63
CA LYS A 39 12.78 -9.80 3.90
C LYS A 39 12.00 -9.04 2.84
N ASN A 40 11.04 -9.68 2.20
CA ASN A 40 10.13 -9.02 1.29
C ASN A 40 8.92 -8.51 2.08
N PRO A 41 8.54 -7.25 1.97
CA PRO A 41 7.38 -6.66 2.67
C PRO A 41 6.07 -7.06 1.99
N ASP A 42 5.70 -8.32 2.09
CA ASP A 42 4.58 -8.91 1.33
C ASP A 42 3.24 -8.24 1.60
N VAL A 43 2.94 -7.93 2.87
CA VAL A 43 1.65 -7.34 3.21
C VAL A 43 1.48 -5.97 2.57
N PRO A 44 2.42 -5.02 2.67
CA PRO A 44 2.34 -3.78 1.90
C PRO A 44 2.26 -3.99 0.39
N GLU A 45 3.05 -4.90 -0.17
CA GLU A 45 3.03 -5.18 -1.61
C GLU A 45 1.67 -5.70 -2.07
N LEU A 46 1.07 -6.64 -1.33
CA LEU A 46 -0.24 -7.19 -1.64
C LEU A 46 -1.35 -6.14 -1.51
N ILE A 47 -1.29 -5.27 -0.51
CA ILE A 47 -2.28 -4.19 -0.35
C ILE A 47 -2.17 -3.19 -1.52
N ARG A 48 -0.95 -2.84 -1.92
CA ARG A 48 -0.70 -2.04 -3.12
C ARG A 48 -1.30 -2.70 -4.37
N GLY A 49 -1.09 -3.99 -4.55
CA GLY A 49 -1.66 -4.76 -5.66
C GLY A 49 -3.20 -4.81 -5.64
N LYS A 50 -3.79 -4.99 -4.46
CA LYS A 50 -5.26 -5.06 -4.29
C LYS A 50 -5.98 -3.75 -4.61
N SER A 51 -5.29 -2.63 -4.68
CA SER A 51 -5.87 -1.35 -5.11
C SER A 51 -6.41 -1.43 -6.54
N GLY A 52 -5.71 -2.14 -7.43
CA GLY A 52 -6.16 -2.38 -8.80
C GLY A 52 -7.44 -3.19 -8.86
N ARG A 53 -7.59 -4.22 -8.00
CA ARG A 53 -8.81 -5.02 -7.90
C ARG A 53 -10.02 -4.16 -7.51
N VAL A 54 -9.86 -3.31 -6.50
CA VAL A 54 -10.95 -2.42 -6.02
C VAL A 54 -11.32 -1.38 -7.06
N ILE A 55 -10.35 -0.76 -7.72
CA ILE A 55 -10.59 0.20 -8.81
C ILE A 55 -11.25 -0.50 -10.00
N GLY A 56 -10.82 -1.71 -10.33
CA GLY A 56 -11.44 -2.53 -11.37
C GLY A 56 -12.92 -2.81 -11.10
N HIS A 57 -13.29 -3.09 -9.85
CA HIS A 57 -14.69 -3.25 -9.46
C HIS A 57 -15.50 -1.96 -9.59
N LEU A 58 -14.91 -0.80 -9.26
CA LEU A 58 -15.56 0.49 -9.50
C LEU A 58 -15.84 0.71 -10.99
N VAL A 59 -14.86 0.45 -11.84
CA VAL A 59 -15.02 0.55 -13.30
C VAL A 59 -16.09 -0.40 -13.80
N SER A 60 -16.13 -1.64 -13.28
CA SER A 60 -17.17 -2.62 -13.60
C SER A 60 -18.56 -2.09 -13.27
N LEU A 61 -18.75 -1.52 -12.07
CA LEU A 61 -20.03 -0.96 -11.64
C LEU A 61 -20.44 0.26 -12.48
N LEU A 62 -19.51 1.13 -12.82
CA LEU A 62 -19.76 2.27 -13.69
C LEU A 62 -20.18 1.81 -15.10
N ASN A 63 -19.51 0.78 -15.60
CA ASN A 63 -19.82 0.20 -16.90
C ASN A 63 -21.19 -0.52 -16.92
N LEU A 64 -21.58 -1.13 -15.80
CA LEU A 64 -22.90 -1.74 -15.63
C LEU A 64 -24.02 -0.71 -15.80
N MET A 65 -23.83 0.51 -15.32
CA MET A 65 -24.82 1.57 -15.37
C MET A 65 -24.95 2.24 -16.74
N LYS A 66 -24.03 1.93 -17.68
CA LYS A 66 -24.06 2.55 -19.01
C LYS A 66 -25.28 2.10 -19.81
N SER A 67 -25.90 3.03 -20.50
CA SER A 67 -26.91 2.74 -21.53
C SER A 67 -28.10 1.86 -21.08
N GLN A 68 -28.41 1.84 -19.78
CA GLN A 68 -29.62 1.18 -19.31
C GLN A 68 -30.85 2.03 -19.63
N PRO A 69 -31.92 1.44 -20.20
CA PRO A 69 -33.17 2.14 -20.40
C PRO A 69 -33.90 2.39 -19.08
N LEU A 70 -34.97 3.16 -19.12
CA LEU A 70 -35.82 3.40 -17.96
C LEU A 70 -36.43 2.08 -17.43
N ALA A 71 -36.61 2.05 -16.12
CA ALA A 71 -37.02 0.93 -15.29
C ALA A 71 -35.88 -0.07 -15.00
N TYR A 72 -36.19 -1.05 -14.16
CA TYR A 72 -35.25 -2.06 -13.71
C TYR A 72 -34.86 -3.04 -14.82
N ASN A 73 -33.58 -3.29 -14.99
CA ASN A 73 -33.02 -4.29 -15.88
C ASN A 73 -32.28 -5.39 -15.12
N LYS A 74 -32.25 -6.59 -15.66
CA LYS A 74 -31.54 -7.74 -15.09
C LYS A 74 -30.03 -7.50 -14.95
N ASP A 75 -29.47 -6.62 -15.75
CA ASP A 75 -28.09 -6.14 -15.66
C ASP A 75 -27.70 -5.76 -14.23
N ASN A 76 -28.62 -5.15 -13.48
CA ASN A 76 -28.42 -4.74 -12.10
C ASN A 76 -28.18 -5.90 -11.11
N GLN A 77 -28.38 -7.15 -11.52
CA GLN A 77 -28.00 -8.32 -10.70
C GLN A 77 -26.48 -8.53 -10.65
N GLU A 78 -25.74 -8.00 -11.62
CA GLU A 78 -24.28 -8.06 -11.68
C GLU A 78 -23.60 -7.05 -10.75
N ASP A 79 -24.34 -6.25 -9.99
CA ASP A 79 -23.77 -5.26 -9.08
C ASP A 79 -23.20 -5.87 -7.77
N LYS A 80 -23.73 -7.01 -7.36
CA LYS A 80 -23.47 -7.57 -6.02
C LYS A 80 -22.09 -8.18 -5.87
N GLU A 81 -21.65 -8.99 -6.81
CA GLU A 81 -20.33 -9.64 -6.73
C GLU A 81 -19.18 -8.60 -6.66
N PRO A 82 -19.09 -7.63 -7.58
CA PRO A 82 -18.03 -6.66 -7.52
C PRO A 82 -18.13 -5.76 -6.28
N LEU A 83 -19.34 -5.40 -5.84
CA LEU A 83 -19.53 -4.58 -4.65
C LEU A 83 -19.10 -5.31 -3.37
N PHE A 84 -19.53 -6.54 -3.18
CA PHE A 84 -19.20 -7.31 -1.98
C PHE A 84 -17.72 -7.66 -1.94
N ASP A 85 -17.14 -8.07 -3.06
CA ASP A 85 -15.72 -8.34 -3.13
C ASP A 85 -14.86 -7.09 -2.85
N LEU A 86 -15.29 -5.94 -3.36
CA LEU A 86 -14.66 -4.64 -3.07
C LEU A 86 -14.70 -4.32 -1.57
N ILE A 87 -15.86 -4.48 -0.93
CA ILE A 87 -16.03 -4.19 0.50
C ILE A 87 -15.15 -5.13 1.33
N ASP A 88 -15.17 -6.41 1.06
CA ASP A 88 -14.38 -7.40 1.80
C ASP A 88 -12.88 -7.15 1.60
N THR A 89 -12.47 -6.86 0.38
CA THR A 89 -11.06 -6.53 0.08
C THR A 89 -10.59 -5.29 0.83
N VAL A 90 -11.39 -4.23 0.90
CA VAL A 90 -11.05 -3.01 1.66
C VAL A 90 -10.98 -3.30 3.15
N LYS A 91 -11.95 -4.06 3.71
CA LYS A 91 -11.94 -4.45 5.12
C LYS A 91 -10.70 -5.26 5.48
N ASP A 92 -10.34 -6.25 4.67
CA ASP A 92 -9.16 -7.07 4.90
C ASP A 92 -7.87 -6.24 4.86
N CYS A 93 -7.76 -5.31 3.93
CA CYS A 93 -6.63 -4.40 3.86
C CYS A 93 -6.53 -3.50 5.09
N LEU A 94 -7.64 -2.93 5.54
CA LEU A 94 -7.68 -2.10 6.74
C LEU A 94 -7.34 -2.90 8.00
N PHE A 95 -7.83 -4.13 8.11
CA PHE A 95 -7.49 -5.03 9.21
C PHE A 95 -6.00 -5.33 9.22
N ALA A 96 -5.41 -5.70 8.08
CA ALA A 96 -3.98 -5.95 7.96
C ALA A 96 -3.15 -4.72 8.37
N TYR A 97 -3.56 -3.52 7.96
CA TYR A 97 -2.93 -2.28 8.38
C TYR A 97 -3.03 -2.04 9.88
N SER A 98 -4.19 -2.27 10.48
CA SER A 98 -4.41 -2.07 11.92
C SER A 98 -3.49 -2.95 12.78
N GLU A 99 -3.14 -4.13 12.28
CA GLU A 99 -2.21 -5.05 12.93
C GLU A 99 -0.74 -4.70 12.64
N MET A 100 -0.46 -4.24 11.43
CA MET A 100 0.91 -4.01 10.97
C MET A 100 1.49 -2.70 11.49
N ILE A 101 0.76 -1.60 11.42
CA ILE A 101 1.27 -0.26 11.76
C ILE A 101 1.82 -0.17 13.17
N PRO A 102 1.13 -0.66 14.22
CA PRO A 102 1.67 -0.61 15.58
C PRO A 102 2.92 -1.48 15.79
N ALA A 103 3.15 -2.43 14.91
CA ALA A 103 4.26 -3.37 15.00
C ALA A 103 5.52 -2.92 14.26
N ILE A 104 5.45 -1.83 13.49
CA ILE A 104 6.58 -1.25 12.78
C ILE A 104 7.64 -0.75 13.77
N ARG A 105 8.90 -1.09 13.50
CA ARG A 105 10.04 -0.55 14.22
C ARG A 105 10.77 0.47 13.36
N CYS A 106 11.00 1.67 13.90
CA CYS A 106 11.73 2.73 13.21
C CYS A 106 13.22 2.67 13.55
N ASN A 107 14.06 2.72 12.54
CA ASN A 107 15.51 2.85 12.65
C ASN A 107 15.89 4.33 12.78
N LYS A 108 15.73 4.86 13.98
CA LYS A 108 15.85 6.30 14.25
C LYS A 108 17.20 6.88 13.83
N GLU A 109 18.28 6.15 14.08
CA GLU A 109 19.64 6.58 13.72
C GLU A 109 19.81 6.76 12.21
N VAL A 110 19.32 5.78 11.42
CA VAL A 110 19.37 5.85 9.96
C VAL A 110 18.50 6.98 9.41
N MET A 111 17.33 7.19 10.00
CA MET A 111 16.43 8.28 9.62
C MET A 111 17.03 9.65 9.96
N GLU A 112 17.66 9.78 11.12
CA GLU A 112 18.32 11.02 11.56
C GLU A 112 19.51 11.36 10.65
N GLU A 113 20.34 10.39 10.33
CA GLU A 113 21.45 10.56 9.38
C GLU A 113 20.94 11.04 8.01
N ALA A 114 19.92 10.39 7.46
CA ALA A 114 19.33 10.78 6.18
C ALA A 114 18.75 12.20 6.22
N ALA A 115 18.11 12.59 7.30
CA ALA A 115 17.59 13.95 7.48
C ALA A 115 18.71 14.98 7.56
N THR A 116 19.79 14.67 8.25
CA THR A 116 20.95 15.56 8.40
C THR A 116 21.64 15.81 7.05
N VAL A 117 21.82 14.78 6.24
CA VAL A 117 22.36 14.92 4.88
C VAL A 117 21.47 15.85 4.03
N SER A 118 20.16 15.73 4.14
CA SER A 118 19.21 16.60 3.45
C SER A 118 19.36 18.07 3.87
N TYR A 119 19.57 18.33 5.15
CA TYR A 119 19.81 19.69 5.66
C TYR A 119 21.13 20.28 5.18
N THR A 120 22.20 19.50 5.07
CA THR A 120 23.49 19.98 4.56
C THR A 120 23.45 20.39 3.09
N HIS A 121 22.54 19.79 2.31
CA HIS A 121 22.31 20.19 0.92
C HIS A 121 21.43 21.44 0.78
N LEU A 122 20.61 21.76 1.78
CA LEU A 122 19.76 22.96 1.81
C LEU A 122 20.50 24.19 2.35
N THR A 123 21.51 24.02 3.15
CA THR A 123 22.42 25.10 3.55
C THR A 123 23.49 25.29 2.48
N LEU A 124 23.12 25.91 1.36
CA LEU A 124 24.11 26.51 0.46
C LEU A 124 24.98 27.45 1.28
N PRO A 125 26.32 27.35 1.19
CA PRO A 125 27.18 28.30 1.84
C PRO A 125 26.95 29.67 1.19
N THR A 126 26.13 30.51 1.81
CA THR A 126 26.16 31.94 1.58
C THR A 126 27.45 32.49 2.13
N LYS A 127 28.57 32.20 1.49
CA LYS A 127 29.77 33.00 1.60
C LYS A 127 29.80 33.95 0.42
N ALA A 128 29.35 35.13 0.67
CA ALA A 128 29.82 36.28 -0.04
C ALA A 128 31.33 36.42 0.15
#